data_2d337ecbae7d33fd944252097c29f32d
#
_entry.id   2d337ecbae7d33fd944252097c29f32d
#
_cell.length_a   1.000
_cell.length_b   1.000
_cell.length_c   1.000
_cell.angle_alpha   90.00
_cell.angle_beta   90.00
_cell.angle_gamma   90.00
#
_symmetry.space_group_name_H-M   'P 1'
#
loop_
_entity.id
_entity.type
_entity.pdbx_description
1 polymer ?
#
loop_
_entity_poly.entity_id
_entity_poly.type
_entity_poly.pdbx_seq_one_letter_code
_entity_poly.pdbx_strand_id
1 'polypeptide(L)'
;VALIQSTGASNRIEGIYTTDKRLEELVSQKAEPRNRSEQEISGYREVLSTIHESYEYIVPRPNIILQLHRDLYSYAGSGGEYKNADNVIAETDAEGHQKARFIPVPAFQTAEAMDELCRQFLEAWNTDKIDRLLLIPMFILDFLCIHPFNDGNGRMSRLLSLLLYYKAGYIVGKYVSMEMLIEKTKETYYEALQA
;
A
#
# COMPACT_ATOMS: atom_id res chain seq x y z
N VAL A 1 -4.77 -13.35 14.19
CA VAL A 1 -4.24 -12.19 14.94
C VAL A 1 -3.53 -11.23 13.98
N ALA A 2 -2.51 -11.68 13.23
CA ALA A 2 -1.73 -10.81 12.32
C ALA A 2 -2.63 -10.08 11.29
N LEU A 3 -3.59 -10.76 10.67
CA LEU A 3 -4.52 -10.16 9.70
C LEU A 3 -5.30 -8.96 10.30
N ILE A 4 -5.80 -9.11 11.54
CA ILE A 4 -6.51 -8.03 12.24
C ILE A 4 -5.58 -6.87 12.54
N GLN A 5 -4.38 -7.17 13.04
CA GLN A 5 -3.37 -6.15 13.37
C GLN A 5 -2.91 -5.38 12.12
N SER A 6 -2.60 -6.08 11.02
CA SER A 6 -2.18 -5.48 9.76
C SER A 6 -3.27 -4.61 9.16
N THR A 7 -4.51 -5.12 9.10
CA THR A 7 -5.66 -4.36 8.61
C THR A 7 -5.89 -3.10 9.43
N GLY A 8 -5.89 -3.21 10.76
CA GLY A 8 -6.09 -2.06 11.64
C GLY A 8 -4.97 -1.03 11.54
N ALA A 9 -3.71 -1.47 11.67
CA ALA A 9 -2.55 -0.59 11.66
C ALA A 9 -2.39 0.18 10.34
N SER A 10 -2.49 -0.51 9.19
CA SER A 10 -2.37 0.15 7.88
C SER A 10 -3.41 1.23 7.65
N ASN A 11 -4.65 1.00 8.09
CA ASN A 11 -5.71 1.99 7.97
C ASN A 11 -5.52 3.15 8.96
N ARG A 12 -5.12 2.89 10.22
CA ARG A 12 -4.84 3.96 11.20
C ARG A 12 -3.69 4.88 10.79
N ILE A 13 -2.67 4.38 10.10
CA ILE A 13 -1.59 5.22 9.52
C ILE A 13 -2.20 6.31 8.62
N GLU A 14 -3.26 5.98 7.87
CA GLU A 14 -3.96 6.90 6.96
C GLU A 14 -5.12 7.67 7.62
N GLY A 15 -5.27 7.58 8.94
CA GLY A 15 -6.34 8.27 9.66
C GLY A 15 -7.72 7.61 9.53
N ILE A 16 -7.79 6.35 9.13
CA ILE A 16 -9.01 5.57 8.98
C ILE A 16 -9.21 4.70 10.22
N TYR A 17 -10.27 4.92 10.96
CA TYR A 17 -10.49 4.32 12.28
C TYR A 17 -11.85 3.62 12.37
N THR A 18 -11.87 2.57 13.18
CA THR A 18 -13.07 1.95 13.75
C THR A 18 -12.75 1.43 15.16
N THR A 19 -13.73 0.94 15.90
CA THR A 19 -13.48 0.32 17.22
C THR A 19 -12.85 -1.07 17.06
N ASP A 20 -12.09 -1.50 18.06
CA ASP A 20 -11.41 -2.82 18.01
C ASP A 20 -12.41 -3.96 17.79
N LYS A 21 -13.57 -3.90 18.45
CA LYS A 21 -14.64 -4.87 18.24
C LYS A 21 -15.14 -4.90 16.80
N ARG A 22 -15.36 -3.72 16.21
CA ARG A 22 -15.81 -3.64 14.81
C ARG A 22 -14.73 -4.11 13.84
N LEU A 23 -13.46 -3.77 14.10
CA LEU A 23 -12.32 -4.25 13.32
C LEU A 23 -12.29 -5.79 13.29
N GLU A 24 -12.43 -6.44 14.45
CA GLU A 24 -12.48 -7.91 14.55
C GLU A 24 -13.66 -8.50 13.78
N GLU A 25 -14.86 -7.90 13.91
CA GLU A 25 -16.06 -8.32 13.19
C GLU A 25 -15.91 -8.20 11.67
N LEU A 26 -15.37 -7.07 11.18
CA LEU A 26 -15.15 -6.82 9.77
C LEU A 26 -14.07 -7.77 9.19
N VAL A 27 -12.94 -7.93 9.87
CA VAL A 27 -11.85 -8.79 9.41
C VAL A 27 -12.27 -10.27 9.40
N SER A 28 -13.08 -10.70 10.38
CA SER A 28 -13.62 -12.07 10.43
C SER A 28 -14.88 -12.27 9.59
N GLN A 29 -15.30 -11.30 8.79
CA GLN A 29 -16.48 -11.32 7.92
C GLN A 29 -17.80 -11.62 8.68
N LYS A 30 -17.87 -11.20 9.95
CA LYS A 30 -19.07 -11.36 10.79
C LYS A 30 -20.01 -10.15 10.74
N ALA A 31 -19.60 -9.09 10.04
CA ALA A 31 -20.38 -7.87 9.93
C ALA A 31 -20.11 -7.15 8.60
N GLU A 32 -21.13 -6.47 8.10
CA GLU A 32 -21.04 -5.57 6.95
C GLU A 32 -20.53 -4.18 7.35
N PRO A 33 -19.79 -3.49 6.48
CA PRO A 33 -19.32 -2.13 6.75
C PRO A 33 -20.48 -1.14 6.79
N ARG A 34 -20.48 -0.21 7.76
CA ARG A 34 -21.56 0.76 8.03
C ARG A 34 -21.27 2.15 7.51
N ASN A 35 -20.01 2.48 7.29
CA ASN A 35 -19.56 3.80 6.87
C ASN A 35 -18.31 3.68 5.99
N ARG A 36 -17.85 4.81 5.44
CA ARG A 36 -16.70 4.84 4.54
C ARG A 36 -15.44 4.25 5.16
N SER A 37 -15.12 4.59 6.41
CA SER A 37 -13.93 4.03 7.08
C SER A 37 -13.98 2.50 7.18
N GLU A 38 -15.14 1.94 7.55
CA GLU A 38 -15.32 0.49 7.61
C GLU A 38 -15.29 -0.16 6.22
N GLN A 39 -15.79 0.54 5.18
CA GLN A 39 -15.69 0.10 3.79
C GLN A 39 -14.23 0.01 3.33
N GLU A 40 -13.42 1.02 3.62
CA GLU A 40 -11.99 1.04 3.28
C GLU A 40 -11.21 -0.02 4.07
N ILE A 41 -11.55 -0.26 5.34
CA ILE A 41 -10.99 -1.34 6.15
C ILE A 41 -11.33 -2.71 5.54
N SER A 42 -12.56 -2.91 5.09
CA SER A 42 -13.00 -4.15 4.47
C SER A 42 -12.30 -4.40 3.14
N GLY A 43 -12.15 -3.38 2.31
CA GLY A 43 -11.38 -3.48 1.06
C GLY A 43 -9.90 -3.83 1.31
N TYR A 44 -9.26 -3.20 2.29
CA TYR A 44 -7.88 -3.54 2.66
C TYR A 44 -7.76 -5.00 3.10
N ARG A 45 -8.69 -5.48 3.94
CA ARG A 45 -8.73 -6.88 4.37
C ARG A 45 -8.84 -7.84 3.19
N GLU A 46 -9.68 -7.54 2.18
CA GLU A 46 -9.82 -8.39 0.97
C GLU A 46 -8.49 -8.53 0.23
N VAL A 47 -7.83 -7.42 -0.07
CA VAL A 47 -6.54 -7.45 -0.77
C VAL A 47 -5.49 -8.18 0.06
N LEU A 48 -5.43 -7.92 1.37
CA LEU A 48 -4.50 -8.59 2.27
C LEU A 48 -4.72 -10.10 2.30
N SER A 49 -5.99 -10.56 2.36
CA SER A 49 -6.34 -11.99 2.31
C SER A 49 -5.92 -12.61 0.97
N THR A 50 -6.19 -11.93 -0.14
CA THR A 50 -5.77 -12.36 -1.48
C THR A 50 -4.26 -12.54 -1.56
N ILE A 51 -3.49 -11.60 -0.99
CA ILE A 51 -2.02 -11.73 -0.93
C ILE A 51 -1.61 -12.93 -0.08
N HIS A 52 -2.20 -13.10 1.10
CA HIS A 52 -1.87 -14.23 1.98
C HIS A 52 -2.12 -15.60 1.34
N GLU A 53 -3.15 -15.71 0.52
CA GLU A 53 -3.59 -16.97 -0.09
C GLU A 53 -2.93 -17.25 -1.44
N SER A 54 -2.62 -16.18 -2.21
CA SER A 54 -2.32 -16.30 -3.64
C SER A 54 -1.05 -15.57 -4.09
N TYR A 55 -0.18 -15.09 -3.17
CA TYR A 55 1.01 -14.31 -3.51
C TYR A 55 1.91 -14.97 -4.57
N GLU A 56 1.96 -16.27 -4.65
CA GLU A 56 2.78 -17.01 -5.63
C GLU A 56 2.37 -16.68 -7.07
N TYR A 57 1.08 -16.48 -7.31
CA TYR A 57 0.50 -16.23 -8.63
C TYR A 57 0.39 -14.74 -8.97
N ILE A 58 0.56 -13.85 -8.01
CA ILE A 58 0.46 -12.41 -8.20
C ILE A 58 1.81 -11.88 -8.70
N VAL A 59 1.84 -11.36 -9.93
CA VAL A 59 3.03 -10.72 -10.50
C VAL A 59 2.83 -9.20 -10.47
N PRO A 60 3.78 -8.40 -9.95
CA PRO A 60 3.64 -6.96 -9.84
C PRO A 60 3.78 -6.28 -11.23
N ARG A 61 2.72 -6.35 -12.02
CA ARG A 61 2.56 -5.67 -13.31
C ARG A 61 1.53 -4.53 -13.16
N PRO A 62 1.57 -3.51 -14.02
CA PRO A 62 0.68 -2.37 -13.94
C PRO A 62 -0.81 -2.75 -13.85
N ASN A 63 -1.29 -3.65 -14.70
CA ASN A 63 -2.68 -4.13 -14.68
C ASN A 63 -3.05 -4.86 -13.38
N ILE A 64 -2.12 -5.58 -12.78
CA ILE A 64 -2.34 -6.28 -11.51
C ILE A 64 -2.36 -5.28 -10.34
N ILE A 65 -1.48 -4.29 -10.36
CA ILE A 65 -1.49 -3.20 -9.35
C ILE A 65 -2.79 -2.41 -9.43
N LEU A 66 -3.28 -2.09 -10.64
CA LEU A 66 -4.60 -1.49 -10.85
C LEU A 66 -5.74 -2.37 -10.34
N GLN A 67 -5.66 -3.70 -10.53
CA GLN A 67 -6.66 -4.63 -10.01
C GLN A 67 -6.66 -4.64 -8.47
N LEU A 68 -5.49 -4.75 -7.84
CA LEU A 68 -5.38 -4.71 -6.37
C LEU A 68 -5.92 -3.38 -5.81
N HIS A 69 -5.67 -2.27 -6.49
CA HIS A 69 -6.23 -0.97 -6.10
C HIS A 69 -7.76 -0.92 -6.29
N ARG A 70 -8.30 -1.54 -7.34
CA ARG A 70 -9.76 -1.69 -7.51
C ARG A 70 -10.37 -2.49 -6.37
N ASP A 71 -9.74 -3.59 -5.99
CA ASP A 71 -10.20 -4.46 -4.90
C ASP A 71 -10.11 -3.75 -3.54
N LEU A 72 -9.08 -2.90 -3.32
CA LEU A 72 -8.95 -2.05 -2.14
C LEU A 72 -10.16 -1.11 -1.96
N TYR A 73 -10.77 -0.67 -3.05
CA TYR A 73 -11.94 0.22 -3.03
C TYR A 73 -13.26 -0.48 -3.35
N SER A 74 -13.30 -1.81 -3.37
CA SER A 74 -14.49 -2.59 -3.75
C SER A 74 -15.74 -2.28 -2.93
N TYR A 75 -15.58 -1.83 -1.69
CA TYR A 75 -16.67 -1.43 -0.80
C TYR A 75 -16.88 0.10 -0.74
N ALA A 76 -15.89 0.91 -1.12
CA ALA A 76 -15.86 2.35 -0.83
C ALA A 76 -15.99 3.25 -2.06
N GLY A 77 -16.14 2.70 -3.24
CA GLY A 77 -16.30 3.47 -4.47
C GLY A 77 -15.46 2.98 -5.64
N SER A 78 -14.84 3.89 -6.37
CA SER A 78 -14.07 3.58 -7.57
C SER A 78 -12.57 3.50 -7.26
N GLY A 79 -11.94 2.42 -7.69
CA GLY A 79 -10.50 2.22 -7.69
C GLY A 79 -10.05 1.59 -9.01
N GLY A 80 -8.74 1.37 -9.17
CA GLY A 80 -8.18 0.69 -10.33
C GLY A 80 -7.92 1.60 -11.52
N GLU A 81 -7.82 2.90 -11.29
CA GLU A 81 -7.43 3.90 -12.27
C GLU A 81 -6.29 4.76 -11.73
N TYR A 82 -5.39 5.17 -12.60
CA TYR A 82 -4.35 6.13 -12.23
C TYR A 82 -4.96 7.51 -11.95
N LYS A 83 -4.22 8.35 -11.23
CA LYS A 83 -4.61 9.72 -10.95
C LYS A 83 -4.86 10.51 -12.24
N ASN A 84 -5.87 11.34 -12.20
CA ASN A 84 -6.29 12.20 -13.32
C ASN A 84 -5.87 13.66 -13.17
N ALA A 85 -5.28 14.00 -12.02
CA ALA A 85 -4.73 15.33 -11.73
C ALA A 85 -3.43 15.18 -10.95
N ASP A 86 -2.56 16.17 -11.04
CA ASP A 86 -1.33 16.20 -10.28
C ASP A 86 -1.65 16.27 -8.78
N ASN A 87 -0.91 15.49 -8.01
CA ASN A 87 -0.99 15.47 -6.55
C ASN A 87 0.30 16.00 -5.92
N VAL A 88 0.19 16.45 -4.69
CA VAL A 88 1.33 16.92 -3.89
C VAL A 88 1.27 16.22 -2.54
N ILE A 89 2.38 15.68 -2.11
CA ILE A 89 2.53 15.20 -0.75
C ILE A 89 2.89 16.39 0.12
N ALA A 90 1.95 16.82 0.96
CA ALA A 90 2.10 17.97 1.84
C ALA A 90 2.33 17.53 3.28
N GLU A 91 3.08 18.34 4.02
CA GLU A 91 3.17 18.28 5.47
C GLU A 91 2.56 19.55 6.07
N THR A 92 2.02 19.43 7.26
CA THR A 92 1.52 20.57 8.02
C THR A 92 2.56 20.94 9.09
N ASP A 93 3.05 22.18 9.05
CA ASP A 93 3.99 22.69 10.05
C ASP A 93 3.31 22.91 11.42
N ALA A 94 4.08 23.29 12.42
CA ALA A 94 3.59 23.55 13.77
C ALA A 94 2.60 24.73 13.84
N GLU A 95 2.64 25.62 12.86
CA GLU A 95 1.78 26.79 12.70
C GLU A 95 0.50 26.48 11.90
N GLY A 96 0.36 25.24 11.37
CA GLY A 96 -0.81 24.80 10.60
C GLY A 96 -0.75 25.12 9.11
N HIS A 97 0.37 25.59 8.58
CA HIS A 97 0.55 25.83 7.15
C HIS A 97 0.90 24.55 6.43
N GLN A 98 0.32 24.35 5.24
CA GLN A 98 0.68 23.24 4.37
C GLN A 98 1.90 23.60 3.50
N LYS A 99 2.96 22.80 3.60
CA LYS A 99 4.15 22.89 2.77
C LYS A 99 4.27 21.63 1.92
N ALA A 100 4.58 21.80 0.65
CA ALA A 100 4.88 20.66 -0.21
C ALA A 100 6.13 19.95 0.30
N ARG A 101 5.99 18.68 0.65
CA ARG A 101 7.07 17.81 1.09
C ARG A 101 7.72 17.13 -0.10
N PHE A 102 6.91 16.70 -1.06
CA PHE A 102 7.35 16.05 -2.29
C PHE A 102 6.35 16.29 -3.41
N ILE A 103 6.85 16.44 -4.65
CA ILE A 103 6.03 16.57 -5.85
C ILE A 103 6.20 15.29 -6.67
N PRO A 104 5.18 14.42 -6.71
CA PRO A 104 5.20 13.18 -7.47
C PRO A 104 5.26 13.39 -8.98
N VAL A 105 5.46 12.30 -9.72
CA VAL A 105 5.35 12.28 -11.18
C VAL A 105 3.99 12.86 -11.62
N PRO A 106 3.96 13.74 -12.65
CA PRO A 106 2.71 14.31 -13.14
C PRO A 106 1.71 13.25 -13.63
N ALA A 107 0.40 13.57 -13.55
CA ALA A 107 -0.66 12.63 -13.90
C ALA A 107 -0.51 12.08 -15.33
N PHE A 108 -0.15 12.91 -16.31
CA PHE A 108 -0.01 12.50 -17.71
C PHE A 108 1.16 11.54 -17.97
N GLN A 109 2.14 11.47 -17.08
CA GLN A 109 3.31 10.56 -17.17
C GLN A 109 3.15 9.31 -16.29
N THR A 110 2.12 9.24 -15.46
CA THR A 110 1.98 8.19 -14.44
C THR A 110 1.93 6.80 -15.06
N ALA A 111 1.19 6.61 -16.15
CA ALA A 111 1.07 5.29 -16.79
C ALA A 111 2.42 4.79 -17.32
N GLU A 112 3.17 5.65 -18.03
CA GLU A 112 4.50 5.32 -18.57
C GLU A 112 5.50 5.04 -17.44
N ALA A 113 5.48 5.85 -16.37
CA ALA A 113 6.34 5.66 -15.21
C ALA A 113 6.06 4.32 -14.50
N MET A 114 4.80 3.93 -14.35
CA MET A 114 4.42 2.65 -13.77
C MET A 114 4.80 1.46 -14.66
N ASP A 115 4.66 1.58 -15.98
CA ASP A 115 5.08 0.55 -16.93
C ASP A 115 6.60 0.33 -16.83
N GLU A 116 7.37 1.41 -16.82
CA GLU A 116 8.83 1.35 -16.72
C GLU A 116 9.30 0.81 -15.37
N LEU A 117 8.71 1.26 -14.25
CA LEU A 117 9.00 0.75 -12.92
C LEU A 117 8.80 -0.78 -12.83
N CYS A 118 7.64 -1.26 -13.28
CA CYS A 118 7.34 -2.69 -13.25
C CYS A 118 8.25 -3.49 -14.16
N ARG A 119 8.57 -2.97 -15.35
CA ARG A 119 9.49 -3.60 -16.31
C ARG A 119 10.89 -3.76 -15.71
N GLN A 120 11.47 -2.69 -15.19
CA GLN A 120 12.81 -2.69 -14.59
C GLN A 120 12.87 -3.61 -13.36
N PHE A 121 11.84 -3.55 -12.50
CA PHE A 121 11.76 -4.40 -11.34
C PHE A 121 11.73 -5.89 -11.72
N LEU A 122 10.89 -6.28 -12.66
CA LEU A 122 10.78 -7.68 -13.10
C LEU A 122 12.06 -8.17 -13.80
N GLU A 123 12.73 -7.30 -14.55
CA GLU A 123 14.03 -7.62 -15.14
C GLU A 123 15.10 -7.87 -14.05
N ALA A 124 15.22 -6.95 -13.08
CA ALA A 124 16.13 -7.11 -11.96
C ALA A 124 15.80 -8.34 -11.11
N TRP A 125 14.51 -8.59 -10.86
CA TRP A 125 14.03 -9.76 -10.13
C TRP A 125 14.45 -11.07 -10.80
N ASN A 126 14.30 -11.18 -12.11
CA ASN A 126 14.60 -12.40 -12.86
C ASN A 126 16.10 -12.63 -13.07
N THR A 127 16.92 -11.58 -13.04
CA THR A 127 18.38 -11.72 -13.18
C THR A 127 19.09 -12.08 -11.88
N ASP A 128 18.43 -11.95 -10.74
CA ASP A 128 18.95 -12.26 -9.39
C ASP A 128 20.30 -11.58 -9.06
N LYS A 129 20.55 -10.44 -9.67
CA LYS A 129 21.79 -9.67 -9.48
C LYS A 129 21.78 -8.74 -8.26
N ILE A 130 20.58 -8.42 -7.78
CA ILE A 130 20.35 -7.51 -6.67
C ILE A 130 19.66 -8.31 -5.55
N ASP A 131 20.16 -8.17 -4.32
CA ASP A 131 19.52 -8.76 -3.16
C ASP A 131 18.06 -8.29 -3.04
N ARG A 132 17.16 -9.23 -2.78
CA ARG A 132 15.71 -8.95 -2.67
C ARG A 132 15.38 -7.94 -1.58
N LEU A 133 16.14 -7.95 -0.47
CA LEU A 133 15.95 -6.99 0.63
C LEU A 133 16.35 -5.56 0.25
N LEU A 134 17.12 -5.38 -0.84
CA LEU A 134 17.41 -4.06 -1.42
C LEU A 134 16.45 -3.74 -2.56
N LEU A 135 16.17 -4.70 -3.44
CA LEU A 135 15.32 -4.48 -4.61
C LEU A 135 13.88 -4.12 -4.24
N ILE A 136 13.33 -4.77 -3.21
CA ILE A 136 11.94 -4.52 -2.77
C ILE A 136 11.76 -3.07 -2.27
N PRO A 137 12.52 -2.56 -1.30
CA PRO A 137 12.35 -1.18 -0.84
C PRO A 137 12.64 -0.14 -1.93
N MET A 138 13.55 -0.40 -2.89
CA MET A 138 13.76 0.47 -4.05
C MET A 138 12.48 0.57 -4.90
N PHE A 139 11.87 -0.56 -5.25
CA PHE A 139 10.60 -0.58 -5.97
C PHE A 139 9.49 0.19 -5.23
N ILE A 140 9.39 0.00 -3.92
CA ILE A 140 8.37 0.67 -3.09
C ILE A 140 8.62 2.18 -3.01
N LEU A 141 9.87 2.61 -2.89
CA LEU A 141 10.23 4.03 -2.91
C LEU A 141 9.84 4.67 -4.25
N ASP A 142 10.21 4.06 -5.37
CA ASP A 142 9.88 4.55 -6.70
C ASP A 142 8.36 4.59 -6.93
N PHE A 143 7.62 3.56 -6.46
CA PHE A 143 6.16 3.56 -6.47
C PHE A 143 5.58 4.76 -5.70
N LEU A 144 6.13 5.07 -4.52
CA LEU A 144 5.71 6.22 -3.72
C LEU A 144 6.11 7.56 -4.37
N CYS A 145 7.24 7.62 -5.07
CA CYS A 145 7.65 8.80 -5.85
C CYS A 145 6.76 9.04 -7.07
N ILE A 146 6.29 7.99 -7.72
CA ILE A 146 5.28 8.10 -8.80
C ILE A 146 3.93 8.53 -8.21
N HIS A 147 3.54 7.98 -7.06
CA HIS A 147 2.28 8.24 -6.38
C HIS A 147 1.08 8.07 -7.30
N PRO A 148 0.87 6.87 -7.85
CA PRO A 148 0.08 6.68 -9.07
C PRO A 148 -1.42 6.89 -8.91
N PHE A 149 -1.95 6.91 -7.69
CA PHE A 149 -3.38 6.99 -7.42
C PHE A 149 -3.78 8.34 -6.81
N ASN A 150 -5.05 8.71 -6.95
CA ASN A 150 -5.59 9.88 -6.25
C ASN A 150 -5.63 9.66 -4.73
N ASP A 151 -5.83 8.40 -4.29
CA ASP A 151 -5.85 7.98 -2.89
C ASP A 151 -5.40 6.52 -2.76
N GLY A 152 -4.99 6.09 -1.56
CA GLY A 152 -4.62 4.70 -1.27
C GLY A 152 -3.17 4.34 -1.60
N ASN A 153 -2.31 5.27 -2.02
CA ASN A 153 -0.91 4.98 -2.35
C ASN A 153 -0.13 4.38 -1.17
N GLY A 154 -0.30 4.91 0.05
CA GLY A 154 0.34 4.38 1.25
C GLY A 154 -0.13 2.96 1.59
N ARG A 155 -1.43 2.68 1.51
CA ARG A 155 -1.97 1.33 1.73
C ARG A 155 -1.48 0.36 0.67
N MET A 156 -1.49 0.77 -0.61
CA MET A 156 -0.96 -0.04 -1.72
C MET A 156 0.54 -0.32 -1.56
N SER A 157 1.34 0.66 -1.16
CA SER A 157 2.78 0.44 -0.94
C SER A 157 3.05 -0.62 0.14
N ARG A 158 2.29 -0.63 1.23
CA ARG A 158 2.41 -1.65 2.29
C ARG A 158 1.93 -3.03 1.83
N LEU A 159 0.83 -3.11 1.09
CA LEU A 159 0.35 -4.36 0.49
C LEU A 159 1.34 -4.93 -0.54
N LEU A 160 1.90 -4.07 -1.40
CA LEU A 160 2.94 -4.46 -2.36
C LEU A 160 4.23 -4.91 -1.66
N SER A 161 4.65 -4.22 -0.60
CA SER A 161 5.79 -4.65 0.22
C SER A 161 5.59 -6.07 0.74
N LEU A 162 4.45 -6.34 1.35
CA LEU A 162 4.13 -7.66 1.88
C LEU A 162 4.13 -8.74 0.79
N LEU A 163 3.47 -8.46 -0.35
CA LEU A 163 3.45 -9.34 -1.51
C LEU A 163 4.87 -9.70 -1.97
N LEU A 164 5.73 -8.70 -2.13
CA LEU A 164 7.08 -8.89 -2.64
C LEU A 164 7.98 -9.62 -1.63
N TYR A 165 7.84 -9.37 -0.33
CA TYR A 165 8.54 -10.16 0.70
C TYR A 165 8.10 -11.62 0.69
N TYR A 166 6.80 -11.91 0.51
CA TYR A 166 6.31 -13.28 0.39
C TYR A 166 6.90 -13.98 -0.83
N LYS A 167 6.93 -13.31 -1.98
CA LYS A 167 7.55 -13.83 -3.22
C LYS A 167 9.05 -14.06 -3.07
N ALA A 168 9.71 -13.29 -2.21
CA ALA A 168 11.13 -13.50 -1.87
C ALA A 168 11.36 -14.60 -0.83
N GLY A 169 10.29 -15.26 -0.34
CA GLY A 169 10.37 -16.32 0.67
C GLY A 169 10.25 -15.85 2.12
N TYR A 170 10.08 -14.56 2.37
CA TYR A 170 9.94 -13.99 3.72
C TYR A 170 8.47 -13.97 4.16
N ILE A 171 7.95 -15.10 4.62
CA ILE A 171 6.53 -15.26 5.00
C ILE A 171 6.21 -14.78 6.43
N VAL A 172 7.08 -14.01 7.05
CA VAL A 172 6.94 -13.51 8.43
C VAL A 172 5.65 -12.73 8.63
N GLY A 173 5.20 -12.00 7.62
CA GLY A 173 3.97 -11.20 7.66
C GLY A 173 2.67 -12.00 7.93
N LYS A 174 2.70 -13.33 7.80
CA LYS A 174 1.58 -14.19 8.23
C LYS A 174 1.45 -14.27 9.77
N TYR A 175 2.52 -13.98 10.50
CA TYR A 175 2.62 -14.13 11.94
C TYR A 175 2.82 -12.80 12.67
N VAL A 176 3.50 -11.85 12.04
CA VAL A 176 3.85 -10.54 12.59
C VAL A 176 3.36 -9.46 11.63
N SER A 177 2.64 -8.47 12.16
CA SER A 177 2.20 -7.33 11.36
C SER A 177 3.35 -6.35 11.13
N MET A 178 3.77 -6.21 9.88
CA MET A 178 4.74 -5.19 9.46
C MET A 178 4.13 -3.80 9.58
N GLU A 179 2.84 -3.67 9.27
CA GLU A 179 2.10 -2.40 9.33
C GLU A 179 2.02 -1.87 10.76
N MET A 180 1.89 -2.76 11.75
CA MET A 180 1.94 -2.37 13.17
C MET A 180 3.33 -1.86 13.58
N LEU A 181 4.40 -2.40 13.02
CA LEU A 181 5.75 -1.88 13.25
C LEU A 181 5.91 -0.50 12.62
N ILE A 182 5.45 -0.32 11.38
CA ILE A 182 5.46 0.98 10.69
C ILE A 182 4.62 2.00 11.47
N GLU A 183 3.43 1.62 11.96
CA GLU A 183 2.58 2.50 12.77
C GLU A 183 3.31 2.99 14.03
N LYS A 184 4.02 2.10 14.72
CA LYS A 184 4.80 2.43 15.93
C LYS A 184 6.02 3.30 15.66
N THR A 185 6.59 3.22 14.47
CA THR A 185 7.79 3.96 14.04
C THR A 185 7.47 4.94 12.91
N LYS A 186 6.26 5.47 12.88
CA LYS A 186 5.72 6.25 11.77
C LYS A 186 6.62 7.42 11.37
N GLU A 187 7.11 8.18 12.34
CA GLU A 187 7.99 9.33 12.10
C GLU A 187 9.30 8.90 11.42
N THR A 188 10.01 7.95 12.00
CA THR A 188 11.27 7.41 11.44
C THR A 188 11.07 6.78 10.06
N TYR A 189 9.92 6.10 9.85
CA TYR A 189 9.58 5.54 8.55
C TYR A 189 9.45 6.63 7.48
N TYR A 190 8.74 7.73 7.77
CA TYR A 190 8.61 8.83 6.82
C TYR A 190 9.90 9.63 6.64
N GLU A 191 10.73 9.77 7.67
CA GLU A 191 12.08 10.35 7.55
C GLU A 191 12.96 9.53 6.60
N ALA A 192 12.95 8.20 6.74
CA ALA A 192 13.71 7.32 5.87
C ALA A 192 13.26 7.37 4.39
N LEU A 193 11.98 7.63 4.12
CA LEU A 193 11.48 7.81 2.75
C LEU A 193 11.91 9.14 2.12
N GLN A 194 12.41 10.09 2.92
CA GLN A 194 12.85 11.42 2.45
C GLN A 194 14.37 11.54 2.26
N ALA A 195 15.13 10.63 2.87
CA ALA A 195 16.59 10.64 2.81
C ALA A 195 17.11 10.21 1.43
#